data_6208a3919a7083a429a47e56999850b6
#
_entry.id   6208a3919a7083a429a47e56999850b6
#
_cell.length_a   1.000
_cell.length_b   1.000
_cell.length_c   1.000
_cell.angle_alpha   90.00
_cell.angle_beta   90.00
_cell.angle_gamma   90.00
#
_symmetry.space_group_name_H-M   'P 1'
#
loop_
_entity.id
_entity.type
_entity.pdbx_description
1 polymer ?
#
loop_
_entity_poly.entity_id
_entity_poly.type
_entity_poly.pdbx_seq_one_letter_code
_entity_poly.pdbx_strand_id
1 'polypeptide(L)'
;MKLFNICLVIFTTLLSPTLLSAEINSGDTAWILTATALVLFMTLPGLALFYGGLVRNQNILSVLMQCFAICCIVSVIWVIYGYSLAFTGAGSIIGGTDALFLSSLMRESASGTLPESLFVVFQMTFAVITPALVVGAFAERMKFSAMCIFTVLWVTLVYLPACHMVWGGGYLGSIGVIDFAGGLVVHATCGIGALVAAMMLGPRKGFPGGSLVPHNRPMAVSYTHLTLPTKRIV
;
A
#
# COMPACT_ATOMS: atom_id res chain seq x y z
N MET A 1 42.15 -7.98 -42.78
CA MET A 1 41.99 -8.16 -41.30
C MET A 1 41.72 -6.85 -40.53
N LYS A 2 42.53 -5.79 -40.75
CA LYS A 2 42.32 -4.53 -39.99
C LYS A 2 41.03 -3.78 -40.29
N LEU A 3 40.56 -3.74 -41.54
CA LEU A 3 39.30 -3.07 -41.91
C LEU A 3 38.06 -3.78 -41.36
N PHE A 4 38.05 -5.11 -41.32
CA PHE A 4 36.95 -5.92 -40.80
C PHE A 4 36.80 -5.73 -39.29
N ASN A 5 37.90 -5.64 -38.53
CA ASN A 5 37.86 -5.36 -37.09
C ASN A 5 37.38 -3.94 -36.78
N ILE A 6 37.71 -2.95 -37.61
CA ILE A 6 37.22 -1.57 -37.46
C ILE A 6 35.69 -1.49 -37.71
N CYS A 7 35.21 -2.16 -38.78
CA CYS A 7 33.75 -2.23 -39.01
C CYS A 7 32.99 -2.97 -37.90
N LEU A 8 33.56 -4.02 -37.34
CA LEU A 8 32.95 -4.75 -36.20
C LEU A 8 32.86 -3.89 -34.92
N VAL A 9 33.93 -3.12 -34.63
CA VAL A 9 33.97 -2.21 -33.47
C VAL A 9 32.94 -1.06 -33.65
N ILE A 10 32.83 -0.49 -34.86
CA ILE A 10 31.87 0.58 -35.15
C ILE A 10 30.44 0.03 -35.11
N PHE A 11 30.21 -1.20 -35.59
CA PHE A 11 28.89 -1.84 -35.54
C PHE A 11 28.46 -2.17 -34.11
N THR A 12 29.38 -2.60 -33.23
CA THR A 12 29.08 -2.86 -31.80
C THR A 12 28.85 -1.59 -31.00
N THR A 13 29.51 -0.48 -31.35
CA THR A 13 29.26 0.83 -30.69
C THR A 13 27.94 1.47 -31.12
N LEU A 14 27.47 1.20 -32.36
CA LEU A 14 26.16 1.65 -32.84
C LEU A 14 24.99 0.81 -32.31
N LEU A 15 25.24 -0.41 -31.82
CA LEU A 15 24.26 -1.31 -31.20
C LEU A 15 24.30 -1.28 -29.66
N SER A 16 25.02 -0.35 -29.06
CA SER A 16 24.81 -0.12 -27.63
C SER A 16 23.37 0.30 -27.45
N PRO A 17 22.52 -0.48 -26.74
CA PRO A 17 21.21 0.02 -26.39
C PRO A 17 21.48 1.25 -25.54
N THR A 18 21.22 2.43 -26.09
CA THR A 18 21.00 3.59 -25.25
C THR A 18 19.92 3.13 -24.28
N LEU A 19 20.29 2.93 -23.02
CA LEU A 19 19.34 2.88 -21.92
C LEU A 19 18.59 4.22 -22.04
N LEU A 20 17.47 4.22 -22.77
CA LEU A 20 16.51 5.31 -22.70
C LEU A 20 16.09 5.31 -21.22
N SER A 21 16.72 6.16 -20.43
CA SER A 21 16.16 6.52 -19.13
C SER A 21 14.77 7.05 -19.50
N ALA A 22 13.73 6.39 -19.02
CA ALA A 22 12.36 6.80 -19.31
C ALA A 22 12.25 8.26 -18.85
N GLU A 23 12.00 9.15 -19.81
CA GLU A 23 11.83 10.57 -19.51
C GLU A 23 10.59 10.75 -18.67
N ILE A 24 10.68 11.53 -17.58
CA ILE A 24 9.57 11.78 -16.68
C ILE A 24 8.44 12.45 -17.48
N ASN A 25 7.27 11.80 -17.49
CA ASN A 25 6.09 12.31 -18.18
C ASN A 25 5.27 13.19 -17.25
N SER A 26 5.02 14.43 -17.63
CA SER A 26 4.26 15.38 -16.83
C SER A 26 2.78 15.01 -16.68
N GLY A 27 2.18 14.36 -17.68
CA GLY A 27 0.79 13.88 -17.64
C GLY A 27 0.63 12.73 -16.64
N ASP A 28 1.50 11.72 -16.73
CA ASP A 28 1.53 10.59 -15.80
C ASP A 28 1.79 11.08 -14.36
N THR A 29 2.72 12.02 -14.22
CA THR A 29 3.05 12.63 -12.92
C THR A 29 1.85 13.33 -12.30
N ALA A 30 1.15 14.19 -13.06
CA ALA A 30 -0.05 14.88 -12.59
C ALA A 30 -1.17 13.91 -12.22
N TRP A 31 -1.35 12.85 -13.03
CA TRP A 31 -2.34 11.82 -12.77
C TRP A 31 -2.06 11.05 -11.48
N ILE A 32 -0.85 10.54 -11.33
CA ILE A 32 -0.47 9.76 -10.15
C ILE A 32 -0.42 10.64 -8.88
N LEU A 33 -0.06 11.93 -8.99
CA LEU A 33 -0.16 12.86 -7.87
C LEU A 33 -1.61 13.00 -7.38
N THR A 34 -2.54 13.16 -8.31
CA THR A 34 -3.97 13.22 -8.00
C THR A 34 -4.46 11.89 -7.40
N ALA A 35 -4.08 10.75 -8.01
CA ALA A 35 -4.43 9.43 -7.50
C ALA A 35 -3.88 9.20 -6.09
N THR A 36 -2.65 9.63 -5.80
CA THR A 36 -2.03 9.55 -4.47
C THR A 36 -2.87 10.27 -3.42
N ALA A 37 -3.28 11.51 -3.71
CA ALA A 37 -4.15 12.28 -2.82
C ALA A 37 -5.49 11.58 -2.59
N LEU A 38 -6.11 11.04 -3.64
CA LEU A 38 -7.38 10.32 -3.55
C LEU A 38 -7.27 9.03 -2.76
N VAL A 39 -6.21 8.23 -2.94
CA VAL A 39 -6.01 6.99 -2.17
C VAL A 39 -5.77 7.28 -0.69
N LEU A 40 -5.01 8.34 -0.36
CA LEU A 40 -4.87 8.77 1.03
C LEU A 40 -6.21 9.21 1.62
N PHE A 41 -7.02 9.93 0.84
CA PHE A 41 -8.37 10.35 1.21
C PHE A 41 -9.32 9.16 1.42
N MET A 42 -9.14 8.06 0.70
CA MET A 42 -9.87 6.81 0.95
C MET A 42 -9.63 6.25 2.35
N THR A 43 -8.42 6.40 2.89
CA THR A 43 -8.10 5.97 4.26
C THR A 43 -8.52 7.02 5.28
N LEU A 44 -8.13 8.26 5.06
CA LEU A 44 -8.42 9.41 5.90
C LEU A 44 -9.05 10.53 5.05
N PRO A 45 -10.35 10.82 5.17
CA PRO A 45 -11.34 10.36 6.16
C PRO A 45 -12.19 9.15 5.75
N GLY A 46 -12.11 8.67 4.50
CA GLY A 46 -13.06 7.71 3.93
C GLY A 46 -13.33 6.49 4.81
N LEU A 47 -12.31 5.65 5.00
CA LEU A 47 -12.41 4.40 5.77
C LEU A 47 -12.70 4.66 7.26
N ALA A 48 -12.14 5.75 7.81
CA ALA A 48 -12.38 6.16 9.18
C ALA A 48 -13.87 6.48 9.43
N LEU A 49 -14.52 7.19 8.51
CA LEU A 49 -15.96 7.48 8.57
C LEU A 49 -16.80 6.22 8.37
N PHE A 50 -16.40 5.34 7.47
CA PHE A 50 -17.06 4.06 7.24
C PHE A 50 -17.16 3.25 8.52
N TYR A 51 -16.04 2.93 9.14
CA TYR A 51 -16.03 2.16 10.39
C TYR A 51 -16.59 2.97 11.56
N GLY A 52 -16.33 4.28 11.59
CA GLY A 52 -16.92 5.18 12.56
C GLY A 52 -18.45 5.13 12.55
N GLY A 53 -19.08 5.08 11.38
CA GLY A 53 -20.52 4.95 11.22
C GLY A 53 -21.10 3.59 11.64
N LEU A 54 -20.31 2.51 11.52
CA LEU A 54 -20.72 1.14 11.81
C LEU A 54 -20.63 0.74 13.28
N VAL A 55 -19.75 1.37 14.05
CA VAL A 55 -19.59 1.08 15.48
C VAL A 55 -20.65 1.83 16.32
N ARG A 56 -20.72 1.50 17.61
CA ARG A 56 -21.56 2.23 18.58
C ARG A 56 -21.03 3.66 18.75
N ASN A 57 -21.92 4.61 19.00
CA ASN A 57 -21.61 6.03 19.14
C ASN A 57 -20.41 6.33 20.07
N GLN A 58 -20.35 5.65 21.22
CA GLN A 58 -19.26 5.79 22.21
C GLN A 58 -17.88 5.36 21.69
N ASN A 59 -17.81 4.62 20.58
CA ASN A 59 -16.56 4.05 20.05
C ASN A 59 -16.10 4.73 18.74
N ILE A 60 -16.82 5.75 18.26
CA ILE A 60 -16.46 6.46 17.03
C ILE A 60 -15.05 7.02 17.09
N LEU A 61 -14.77 7.80 18.15
CA LEU A 61 -13.47 8.46 18.31
C LEU A 61 -12.32 7.44 18.42
N SER A 62 -12.58 6.30 19.05
CA SER A 62 -11.60 5.20 19.12
C SER A 62 -11.23 4.66 17.74
N VAL A 63 -12.22 4.46 16.87
CA VAL A 63 -12.00 3.95 15.50
C VAL A 63 -11.33 4.98 14.62
N LEU A 64 -11.76 6.25 14.68
CA LEU A 64 -11.09 7.33 13.97
C LEU A 64 -9.62 7.42 14.35
N MET A 65 -9.33 7.35 15.66
CA MET A 65 -7.96 7.38 16.17
C MET A 65 -7.14 6.16 15.76
N GLN A 66 -7.75 4.99 15.66
CA GLN A 66 -7.07 3.78 15.15
C GLN A 66 -6.65 3.96 13.69
N CYS A 67 -7.53 4.43 12.82
CA CYS A 67 -7.21 4.69 11.42
C CYS A 67 -6.09 5.74 11.27
N PHE A 68 -6.15 6.80 12.06
CA PHE A 68 -5.12 7.84 12.06
C PHE A 68 -3.76 7.33 12.56
N ALA A 69 -3.76 6.58 13.65
CA ALA A 69 -2.54 5.98 14.21
C ALA A 69 -1.89 4.99 13.25
N ILE A 70 -2.69 4.15 12.55
CA ILE A 70 -2.20 3.25 11.51
C ILE A 70 -1.51 4.05 10.41
N CYS A 71 -2.14 5.13 9.93
CA CYS A 71 -1.54 5.98 8.91
C CYS A 71 -0.17 6.52 9.37
N CYS A 72 -0.07 7.05 10.57
CA CYS A 72 1.19 7.58 11.11
C CYS A 72 2.26 6.50 11.26
N ILE A 73 1.92 5.36 11.87
CA ILE A 73 2.85 4.25 12.12
C ILE A 73 3.39 3.71 10.80
N VAL A 74 2.51 3.43 9.84
CA VAL A 74 2.91 2.83 8.56
C VAL A 74 3.71 3.81 7.72
N SER A 75 3.39 5.10 7.74
CA SER A 75 4.19 6.12 7.03
C SER A 75 5.61 6.17 7.58
N VAL A 76 5.80 6.08 8.89
CA VAL A 76 7.14 6.02 9.51
C VAL A 76 7.86 4.73 9.13
N ILE A 77 7.20 3.59 9.23
CA ILE A 77 7.75 2.29 8.80
C ILE A 77 8.18 2.35 7.34
N TRP A 78 7.34 2.93 6.47
CA TRP A 78 7.60 3.02 5.05
C TRP A 78 8.88 3.78 4.73
N VAL A 79 9.08 4.92 5.38
CA VAL A 79 10.29 5.73 5.22
C VAL A 79 11.52 5.01 5.78
N ILE A 80 11.42 4.35 6.93
CA ILE A 80 12.59 3.74 7.59
C ILE A 80 13.07 2.51 6.79
N TYR A 81 12.18 1.58 6.47
CA TYR A 81 12.56 0.32 5.82
C TYR A 81 11.52 -0.24 4.85
N GLY A 82 10.26 0.19 4.92
CA GLY A 82 9.17 -0.42 4.18
C GLY A 82 9.35 -0.33 2.67
N TYR A 83 9.70 0.85 2.15
CA TYR A 83 9.98 1.03 0.73
C TYR A 83 11.13 0.14 0.26
N SER A 84 12.22 0.11 1.02
CA SER A 84 13.38 -0.72 0.69
C SER A 84 13.00 -2.20 0.57
N LEU A 85 12.36 -2.76 1.60
CA LEU A 85 11.97 -4.16 1.62
C LEU A 85 10.90 -4.52 0.58
N ALA A 86 10.11 -3.55 0.11
CA ALA A 86 9.09 -3.76 -0.92
C ALA A 86 9.65 -3.67 -2.34
N PHE A 87 10.54 -2.72 -2.64
CA PHE A 87 10.86 -2.34 -4.02
C PHE A 87 12.35 -2.38 -4.39
N THR A 88 13.26 -2.80 -3.49
CA THR A 88 14.68 -2.94 -3.81
C THR A 88 15.18 -4.36 -3.67
N GLY A 89 16.35 -4.63 -4.26
CA GLY A 89 16.99 -5.94 -4.19
C GLY A 89 16.35 -7.00 -5.09
N ALA A 90 16.98 -8.18 -5.14
CA ALA A 90 16.58 -9.30 -6.00
C ALA A 90 16.05 -10.51 -5.20
N GLY A 91 15.53 -10.30 -4.00
CA GLY A 91 14.95 -11.35 -3.18
C GLY A 91 13.68 -11.93 -3.80
N SER A 92 13.40 -13.21 -3.59
CA SER A 92 12.16 -13.82 -4.12
C SER A 92 10.93 -13.53 -3.26
N ILE A 93 11.10 -13.29 -1.95
CA ILE A 93 9.99 -13.09 -1.00
C ILE A 93 9.99 -11.66 -0.44
N ILE A 94 11.16 -11.11 -0.18
CA ILE A 94 11.33 -9.78 0.40
C ILE A 94 12.52 -9.09 -0.27
N GLY A 95 12.44 -7.77 -0.40
CA GLY A 95 13.47 -6.97 -1.03
C GLY A 95 14.71 -6.74 -0.18
N GLY A 96 15.62 -5.91 -0.70
CA GLY A 96 16.88 -5.57 -0.08
C GLY A 96 16.81 -4.40 0.90
N THR A 97 17.98 -3.99 1.36
CA THR A 97 18.15 -2.88 2.32
C THR A 97 18.78 -1.64 1.68
N ASP A 98 18.82 -1.58 0.33
CA ASP A 98 19.57 -0.58 -0.42
C ASP A 98 18.96 0.84 -0.34
N ALA A 99 17.68 0.93 -0.03
CA ALA A 99 16.94 2.19 0.11
C ALA A 99 16.42 2.44 1.54
N LEU A 100 17.11 1.93 2.56
CA LEU A 100 16.77 2.26 3.95
C LEU A 100 16.79 3.77 4.17
N PHE A 101 15.80 4.29 4.90
CA PHE A 101 15.60 5.72 5.13
C PHE A 101 15.48 6.53 3.83
N LEU A 102 15.07 5.89 2.72
CA LEU A 102 15.03 6.46 1.38
C LEU A 102 16.39 7.01 0.91
N SER A 103 17.48 6.43 1.37
CA SER A 103 18.85 6.93 1.13
C SER A 103 19.29 6.87 -0.33
N SER A 104 18.69 6.01 -1.14
CA SER A 104 18.93 5.92 -2.59
C SER A 104 18.14 6.94 -3.40
N LEU A 105 17.16 7.62 -2.79
CA LEU A 105 16.27 8.54 -3.47
C LEU A 105 16.98 9.86 -3.77
N MET A 106 17.16 10.16 -5.05
CA MET A 106 17.72 11.42 -5.53
C MET A 106 16.63 12.25 -6.21
N ARG A 107 16.90 13.54 -6.37
CA ARG A 107 15.97 14.46 -7.04
C ARG A 107 15.66 14.04 -8.47
N GLU A 108 16.64 13.46 -9.16
CA GLU A 108 16.56 13.05 -10.56
C GLU A 108 16.12 11.58 -10.72
N SER A 109 15.92 10.84 -9.60
CA SER A 109 15.51 9.45 -9.66
C SER A 109 14.12 9.29 -10.26
N ALA A 110 13.98 8.35 -11.20
CA ALA A 110 12.73 8.04 -11.87
C ALA A 110 12.37 6.55 -11.68
N SER A 111 11.08 6.28 -11.50
CA SER A 111 10.49 4.94 -11.54
C SER A 111 9.53 4.87 -12.73
N GLY A 112 9.98 4.25 -13.83
CA GLY A 112 9.28 4.33 -15.10
C GLY A 112 9.16 5.78 -15.59
N THR A 113 7.96 6.23 -15.90
CA THR A 113 7.66 7.61 -16.36
C THR A 113 7.42 8.60 -15.22
N LEU A 114 7.59 8.19 -13.96
CA LEU A 114 7.29 8.99 -12.77
C LEU A 114 8.56 9.40 -12.02
N PRO A 115 8.58 10.56 -11.34
CA PRO A 115 9.56 10.82 -10.30
C PRO A 115 9.49 9.73 -9.23
N GLU A 116 10.61 9.15 -8.84
CA GLU A 116 10.64 8.07 -7.85
C GLU A 116 10.06 8.54 -6.50
N SER A 117 10.26 9.81 -6.13
CA SER A 117 9.65 10.38 -4.92
C SER A 117 8.12 10.31 -4.92
N LEU A 118 7.48 10.52 -6.07
CA LEU A 118 6.04 10.37 -6.21
C LEU A 118 5.64 8.89 -6.13
N PHE A 119 6.38 8.00 -6.78
CA PHE A 119 6.14 6.55 -6.69
C PHE A 119 6.24 6.05 -5.25
N VAL A 120 7.23 6.48 -4.48
CA VAL A 120 7.38 6.17 -3.05
C VAL A 120 6.15 6.55 -2.26
N VAL A 121 5.64 7.78 -2.44
CA VAL A 121 4.47 8.27 -1.70
C VAL A 121 3.19 7.58 -2.18
N PHE A 122 3.05 7.33 -3.47
CA PHE A 122 1.91 6.59 -4.02
C PHE A 122 1.83 5.19 -3.43
N GLN A 123 2.92 4.44 -3.43
CA GLN A 123 2.97 3.10 -2.85
C GLN A 123 2.79 3.10 -1.32
N MET A 124 3.24 4.14 -0.63
CA MET A 124 2.98 4.32 0.80
C MET A 124 1.48 4.35 1.10
N THR A 125 0.66 4.96 0.25
CA THR A 125 -0.79 5.03 0.50
C THR A 125 -1.44 3.65 0.52
N PHE A 126 -0.95 2.70 -0.27
CA PHE A 126 -1.42 1.31 -0.24
C PHE A 126 -0.92 0.56 1.00
N ALA A 127 0.31 0.79 1.43
CA ALA A 127 0.82 0.26 2.68
C ALA A 127 0.00 0.75 3.89
N VAL A 128 -0.48 2.00 3.86
CA VAL A 128 -1.31 2.61 4.89
C VAL A 128 -2.73 2.04 4.90
N ILE A 129 -3.39 1.95 3.74
CA ILE A 129 -4.79 1.52 3.68
C ILE A 129 -4.96 0.05 4.04
N THR A 130 -3.98 -0.81 3.72
CA THR A 130 -4.12 -2.26 3.87
C THR A 130 -4.36 -2.70 5.32
N PRO A 131 -3.55 -2.34 6.33
CA PRO A 131 -3.85 -2.65 7.72
C PRO A 131 -5.08 -1.88 8.24
N ALA A 132 -5.39 -0.70 7.69
CA ALA A 132 -6.58 0.05 8.06
C ALA A 132 -7.87 -0.69 7.68
N LEU A 133 -7.88 -1.47 6.60
CA LEU A 133 -9.00 -2.33 6.21
C LEU A 133 -9.28 -3.45 7.25
N VAL A 134 -8.29 -3.85 8.05
CA VAL A 134 -8.47 -4.84 9.10
C VAL A 134 -9.18 -4.28 10.34
N VAL A 135 -9.24 -2.94 10.51
CA VAL A 135 -9.84 -2.27 11.68
C VAL A 135 -11.25 -2.79 11.99
N GLY A 136 -12.07 -3.01 10.96
CA GLY A 136 -13.43 -3.54 11.13
C GLY A 136 -13.48 -4.89 11.86
N ALA A 137 -12.46 -5.72 11.71
CA ALA A 137 -12.39 -7.04 12.34
C ALA A 137 -12.11 -6.98 13.84
N PHE A 138 -11.43 -5.95 14.31
CA PHE A 138 -11.09 -5.80 15.73
C PHE A 138 -11.70 -4.56 16.43
N ALA A 139 -12.47 -3.76 15.69
CA ALA A 139 -13.19 -2.63 16.26
C ALA A 139 -14.01 -3.05 17.51
N GLU A 140 -13.98 -2.23 18.56
CA GLU A 140 -14.62 -2.48 19.85
C GLU A 140 -14.08 -3.68 20.65
N ARG A 141 -13.03 -4.38 20.19
CA ARG A 141 -12.53 -5.64 20.80
C ARG A 141 -11.04 -5.61 21.16
N MET A 142 -10.24 -4.84 20.45
CA MET A 142 -8.79 -4.79 20.61
C MET A 142 -8.39 -3.52 21.38
N LYS A 143 -7.41 -3.63 22.28
CA LYS A 143 -6.79 -2.48 22.94
C LYS A 143 -5.96 -1.68 21.93
N PHE A 144 -5.92 -0.37 22.08
CA PHE A 144 -5.18 0.52 21.19
C PHE A 144 -3.70 0.15 21.04
N SER A 145 -3.01 -0.12 22.17
CA SER A 145 -1.60 -0.54 22.15
C SER A 145 -1.39 -1.87 21.41
N ALA A 146 -2.29 -2.82 21.58
CA ALA A 146 -2.24 -4.10 20.84
C ALA A 146 -2.42 -3.89 19.33
N MET A 147 -3.32 -2.98 18.94
CA MET A 147 -3.50 -2.59 17.54
C MET A 147 -2.22 -1.96 16.96
N CYS A 148 -1.54 -1.10 17.71
CA CYS A 148 -0.27 -0.50 17.25
C CYS A 148 0.79 -1.59 17.00
N ILE A 149 0.97 -2.51 17.95
CA ILE A 149 1.92 -3.63 17.81
C ILE A 149 1.53 -4.54 16.64
N PHE A 150 0.24 -4.89 16.54
CA PHE A 150 -0.29 -5.67 15.42
C PHE A 150 0.03 -5.00 14.09
N THR A 151 -0.19 -3.70 13.96
CA THR A 151 0.07 -2.94 12.72
C THR A 151 1.54 -3.04 12.30
N VAL A 152 2.47 -2.81 13.23
CA VAL A 152 3.92 -2.91 12.94
C VAL A 152 4.29 -4.31 12.47
N LEU A 153 3.88 -5.34 13.23
CA LEU A 153 4.21 -6.73 12.90
C LEU A 153 3.55 -7.19 11.61
N TRP A 154 2.26 -6.88 11.43
CA TRP A 154 1.50 -7.33 10.27
C TRP A 154 1.99 -6.68 8.98
N VAL A 155 2.27 -5.37 8.99
CA VAL A 155 2.84 -4.69 7.82
C VAL A 155 4.20 -5.30 7.49
N THR A 156 5.07 -5.49 8.47
CA THR A 156 6.42 -6.00 8.25
C THR A 156 6.44 -7.45 7.77
N LEU A 157 5.62 -8.32 8.37
CA LEU A 157 5.68 -9.77 8.12
C LEU A 157 4.72 -10.25 7.03
N VAL A 158 3.67 -9.48 6.71
CA VAL A 158 2.65 -9.88 5.74
C VAL A 158 2.62 -8.96 4.54
N TYR A 159 2.43 -7.65 4.78
CA TYR A 159 2.27 -6.71 3.68
C TYR A 159 3.53 -6.53 2.84
N LEU A 160 4.68 -6.26 3.47
CA LEU A 160 5.92 -6.02 2.73
C LEU A 160 6.37 -7.23 1.89
N PRO A 161 6.36 -8.48 2.41
CA PRO A 161 6.61 -9.64 1.59
C PRO A 161 5.62 -9.82 0.43
N ALA A 162 4.32 -9.65 0.69
CA ALA A 162 3.30 -9.75 -0.37
C ALA A 162 3.50 -8.69 -1.46
N CYS A 163 3.78 -7.45 -1.06
CA CYS A 163 4.07 -6.34 -1.95
C CYS A 163 5.31 -6.62 -2.82
N HIS A 164 6.42 -7.07 -2.20
CA HIS A 164 7.63 -7.42 -2.93
C HIS A 164 7.42 -8.58 -3.89
N MET A 165 6.78 -9.65 -3.43
CA MET A 165 6.52 -10.83 -4.27
C MET A 165 5.74 -10.51 -5.53
N VAL A 166 4.80 -9.56 -5.48
CA VAL A 166 3.89 -9.26 -6.60
C VAL A 166 4.36 -8.04 -7.40
N TRP A 167 4.69 -6.94 -6.71
CA TRP A 167 5.00 -5.64 -7.34
C TRP A 167 6.48 -5.27 -7.32
N GLY A 168 7.25 -5.84 -6.41
CA GLY A 168 8.68 -5.55 -6.22
C GLY A 168 9.64 -6.41 -7.05
N GLY A 169 9.12 -7.21 -7.99
CA GLY A 169 9.95 -8.11 -8.82
C GLY A 169 10.25 -9.47 -8.17
N GLY A 170 9.56 -9.84 -7.08
CA GLY A 170 9.73 -11.12 -6.40
C GLY A 170 9.05 -12.29 -7.12
N TYR A 171 8.91 -13.42 -6.41
CA TYR A 171 8.53 -14.72 -6.98
C TYR A 171 7.19 -14.70 -7.73
N LEU A 172 6.14 -14.10 -7.16
CA LEU A 172 4.81 -14.12 -7.79
C LEU A 172 4.79 -13.31 -9.10
N GLY A 173 5.43 -12.13 -9.11
CA GLY A 173 5.59 -11.33 -10.31
C GLY A 173 6.39 -12.07 -11.38
N SER A 174 7.46 -12.79 -11.01
CA SER A 174 8.31 -13.54 -11.96
C SER A 174 7.60 -14.71 -12.63
N ILE A 175 6.60 -15.32 -12.00
CA ILE A 175 5.76 -16.37 -12.60
C ILE A 175 4.52 -15.82 -13.31
N GLY A 176 4.38 -14.50 -13.46
CA GLY A 176 3.34 -13.86 -14.24
C GLY A 176 2.05 -13.54 -13.48
N VAL A 177 2.06 -13.51 -12.16
CA VAL A 177 0.92 -13.02 -11.38
C VAL A 177 0.75 -11.52 -11.63
N ILE A 178 -0.46 -11.13 -12.04
CA ILE A 178 -0.82 -9.75 -12.33
C ILE A 178 -1.79 -9.25 -11.25
N ASP A 179 -1.45 -8.14 -10.63
CA ASP A 179 -2.29 -7.44 -9.66
C ASP A 179 -2.26 -5.93 -9.98
N PHE A 180 -3.27 -5.44 -10.70
CA PHE A 180 -3.32 -4.04 -11.12
C PHE A 180 -3.78 -3.07 -10.03
N ALA A 181 -4.68 -3.50 -9.16
CA ALA A 181 -5.37 -2.63 -8.22
C ALA A 181 -5.30 -3.13 -6.77
N GLY A 182 -4.35 -4.00 -6.45
CA GLY A 182 -4.17 -4.52 -5.10
C GLY A 182 -5.16 -5.61 -4.70
N GLY A 183 -5.72 -6.35 -5.68
CA GLY A 183 -6.62 -7.46 -5.38
C GLY A 183 -5.98 -8.51 -4.50
N LEU A 184 -4.71 -8.83 -4.73
CA LEU A 184 -3.93 -9.77 -3.94
C LEU A 184 -3.17 -9.04 -2.82
N VAL A 185 -2.33 -8.04 -3.17
CA VAL A 185 -1.42 -7.38 -2.22
C VAL A 185 -2.18 -6.67 -1.09
N VAL A 186 -3.30 -6.03 -1.40
CA VAL A 186 -4.11 -5.28 -0.44
C VAL A 186 -5.30 -6.12 0.05
N HIS A 187 -6.20 -6.50 -0.86
CA HIS A 187 -7.51 -7.01 -0.46
C HIS A 187 -7.49 -8.46 0.04
N ALA A 188 -6.75 -9.36 -0.60
CA ALA A 188 -6.67 -10.74 -0.13
C ALA A 188 -5.91 -10.82 1.19
N THR A 189 -4.78 -10.10 1.32
CA THR A 189 -3.98 -10.10 2.55
C THR A 189 -4.75 -9.51 3.74
N CYS A 190 -5.38 -8.34 3.58
CA CYS A 190 -6.17 -7.73 4.66
C CYS A 190 -7.45 -8.53 4.95
N GLY A 191 -8.09 -9.14 3.95
CA GLY A 191 -9.29 -9.96 4.13
C GLY A 191 -9.01 -11.21 4.97
N ILE A 192 -7.93 -11.94 4.66
CA ILE A 192 -7.49 -13.08 5.46
C ILE A 192 -7.06 -12.63 6.86
N GLY A 193 -6.29 -11.54 6.95
CA GLY A 193 -5.89 -10.96 8.23
C GLY A 193 -7.09 -10.56 9.10
N ALA A 194 -8.11 -9.97 8.51
CA ALA A 194 -9.36 -9.60 9.17
C ALA A 194 -10.13 -10.83 9.67
N LEU A 195 -10.22 -11.87 8.82
CA LEU A 195 -10.87 -13.14 9.19
C LEU A 195 -10.20 -13.77 10.41
N VAL A 196 -8.87 -13.94 10.37
CA VAL A 196 -8.10 -14.53 11.48
C VAL A 196 -8.24 -13.67 12.74
N ALA A 197 -8.10 -12.35 12.64
CA ALA A 197 -8.27 -11.45 13.77
C ALA A 197 -9.68 -11.55 14.38
N ALA A 198 -10.72 -11.62 13.56
CA ALA A 198 -12.10 -11.79 14.04
C ALA A 198 -12.31 -13.13 14.76
N MET A 199 -11.75 -14.22 14.24
CA MET A 199 -11.82 -15.54 14.85
C MET A 199 -11.09 -15.59 16.20
N MET A 200 -9.89 -14.98 16.30
CA MET A 200 -9.10 -14.97 17.53
C MET A 200 -9.71 -14.10 18.63
N LEU A 201 -10.29 -12.96 18.26
CA LEU A 201 -10.89 -12.02 19.22
C LEU A 201 -12.30 -12.43 19.66
N GLY A 202 -12.96 -13.30 18.90
CA GLY A 202 -14.32 -13.73 19.16
C GLY A 202 -15.38 -12.67 18.90
N PRO A 203 -16.62 -12.88 19.32
CA PRO A 203 -17.74 -11.99 19.03
C PRO A 203 -17.66 -10.67 19.79
N ARG A 204 -18.21 -9.60 19.24
CA ARG A 204 -18.37 -8.32 19.93
C ARG A 204 -19.30 -8.45 21.14
N LYS A 205 -19.03 -7.65 22.18
CA LYS A 205 -19.89 -7.62 23.37
C LYS A 205 -21.33 -7.27 22.99
N GLY A 206 -22.26 -8.18 23.32
CA GLY A 206 -23.68 -8.05 22.98
C GLY A 206 -24.13 -8.84 21.76
N PHE A 207 -23.24 -9.53 21.04
CA PHE A 207 -23.61 -10.43 19.94
C PHE A 207 -23.98 -11.83 20.48
N PRO A 208 -25.02 -12.52 19.95
CA PRO A 208 -25.97 -12.09 18.90
C PRO A 208 -27.22 -11.33 19.42
N GLY A 209 -27.46 -11.29 20.71
CA GLY A 209 -28.74 -10.83 21.31
C GLY A 209 -28.83 -9.33 21.62
N GLY A 210 -27.72 -8.57 21.53
CA GLY A 210 -27.70 -7.14 21.86
C GLY A 210 -27.94 -6.23 20.65
N SER A 211 -28.28 -4.97 20.91
CA SER A 211 -28.39 -3.95 19.87
C SER A 211 -26.99 -3.55 19.34
N LEU A 212 -26.59 -4.13 18.24
CA LEU A 212 -25.36 -3.76 17.48
C LEU A 212 -25.72 -2.90 16.26
N VAL A 213 -26.74 -2.07 16.39
CA VAL A 213 -27.17 -1.19 15.28
C VAL A 213 -26.11 -0.14 15.00
N PRO A 214 -25.70 0.04 13.74
CA PRO A 214 -24.83 1.14 13.33
C PRO A 214 -25.43 2.48 13.77
N HIS A 215 -24.63 3.31 14.44
CA HIS A 215 -25.15 4.57 14.98
C HIS A 215 -25.46 5.60 13.88
N ASN A 216 -24.72 5.55 12.75
CA ASN A 216 -24.90 6.51 11.66
C ASN A 216 -24.67 5.84 10.30
N ARG A 217 -25.74 5.33 9.69
CA ARG A 217 -25.70 4.72 8.36
C ARG A 217 -25.25 5.68 7.24
N PRO A 218 -25.73 6.96 7.19
CA PRO A 218 -25.24 7.93 6.21
C PRO A 218 -23.73 8.12 6.25
N MET A 219 -23.12 8.19 7.44
CA MET A 219 -21.67 8.29 7.60
C MET A 219 -20.95 7.06 7.01
N ALA A 220 -21.47 5.85 7.24
CA ALA A 220 -20.91 4.63 6.67
C ALA A 220 -21.06 4.59 5.14
N VAL A 221 -22.17 5.04 4.60
CA VAL A 221 -22.45 5.06 3.15
C VAL A 221 -21.61 6.13 2.43
N SER A 222 -21.26 7.23 3.09
CA SER A 222 -20.44 8.30 2.48
C SER A 222 -19.09 7.77 1.99
N TYR A 223 -18.49 6.78 2.66
CA TYR A 223 -17.28 6.09 2.20
C TYR A 223 -17.44 5.50 0.80
N THR A 224 -18.56 4.82 0.55
CA THR A 224 -18.82 4.18 -0.75
C THR A 224 -18.83 5.21 -1.88
N HIS A 225 -19.39 6.38 -1.64
CA HIS A 225 -19.42 7.45 -2.63
C HIS A 225 -18.07 8.15 -2.83
N LEU A 226 -17.24 8.23 -1.80
CA LEU A 226 -15.89 8.77 -1.88
C LEU A 226 -14.94 7.85 -2.65
N THR A 227 -15.16 6.53 -2.61
CA THR A 227 -14.28 5.55 -3.22
C THR A 227 -14.71 5.09 -4.62
N LEU A 228 -16.02 5.11 -4.93
CA LEU A 228 -16.55 4.69 -6.22
C LEU A 228 -16.00 5.48 -7.42
N PRO A 229 -15.79 6.79 -7.37
CA PRO A 229 -15.19 7.53 -8.48
C PRO A 229 -13.79 7.03 -8.85
N THR A 230 -13.00 6.58 -7.89
CA THR A 230 -11.64 6.08 -8.11
C THR A 230 -11.61 4.73 -8.82
N LYS A 231 -12.66 3.90 -8.70
CA LYS A 231 -12.76 2.61 -9.40
C LYS A 231 -13.14 2.71 -10.87
N ARG A 232 -13.65 3.84 -11.32
CA ARG A 232 -14.05 4.04 -12.73
C ARG A 232 -12.99 4.70 -13.60
N ILE A 233 -11.87 5.07 -13.02
CA ILE A 233 -10.83 5.89 -13.68
C ILE A 233 -9.55 5.07 -13.92
N VAL A 234 -9.52 3.81 -13.48
CA VAL A 234 -8.43 2.85 -13.74
C VAL A 234 -8.86 1.89 -14.84
#